data_1836f38f15f9b1be01c0f4aeb0a644db
#
_entry.id   1836f38f15f9b1be01c0f4aeb0a644db
#
_cell.length_a   1.000
_cell.length_b   1.000
_cell.length_c   1.000
_cell.angle_alpha   90.00
_cell.angle_beta   90.00
_cell.angle_gamma   90.00
#
_symmetry.space_group_name_H-M   'P 1'
#
loop_
_entity.id
_entity.type
_entity.pdbx_description
1 polymer ?
#
loop_
_entity_poly.entity_id
_entity_poly.type
_entity_poly.pdbx_seq_one_letter_code
_entity_poly.pdbx_strand_id
1 'polypeptide(L)'
;MARRQPAANATGEQAASDAGEDVPYVDADAWSLAVRGERELTLSFDDLKQRPRAEATVTMECAGNGRARLEPRPVSQPWLLEAVGTARWAGTPLRPLLEEAGVGESAVEILFTGLDRGVEGEIEQNYQRSLSIEEALRDDLLLAYEMNGGPLPPQHGYPLRLVVPGW
;
A
#
# COMPACT_ATOMS: atom_id res chain seq x y z
N MET A 1 7.16 27.92 1.42
CA MET A 1 5.98 27.06 1.69
C MET A 1 5.92 26.01 0.60
N ALA A 2 6.44 24.82 0.87
CA ALA A 2 6.38 23.72 -0.06
C ALA A 2 4.94 23.15 -0.06
N ARG A 3 4.29 23.13 -1.23
CA ARG A 3 3.00 22.46 -1.41
C ARG A 3 3.23 20.96 -1.25
N ARG A 4 2.64 20.36 -0.23
CA ARG A 4 2.57 18.90 -0.14
C ARG A 4 1.66 18.40 -1.25
N GLN A 5 2.21 17.65 -2.20
CA GLN A 5 1.39 16.84 -3.09
C GLN A 5 0.82 15.66 -2.28
N PRO A 6 -0.46 15.32 -2.45
CA PRO A 6 -1.02 14.15 -1.82
C PRO A 6 -0.32 12.92 -2.37
N ALA A 7 0.15 12.12 -1.46
CA ALA A 7 0.85 10.91 -1.79
C ALA A 7 -0.16 9.78 -1.99
N ALA A 8 -0.22 9.15 -3.17
CA ALA A 8 -0.88 7.87 -3.39
C ALA A 8 0.13 6.75 -3.24
N ASN A 9 0.07 5.87 -2.25
CA ASN A 9 1.06 4.82 -2.03
C ASN A 9 0.56 3.44 -2.49
N ALA A 10 1.47 2.53 -2.82
CA ALA A 10 1.10 1.16 -3.18
C ALA A 10 0.36 0.46 -2.04
N THR A 11 0.44 0.97 -0.81
CA THR A 11 -0.38 0.55 0.32
C THR A 11 -1.71 1.31 0.39
N GLY A 12 -1.90 2.32 -0.46
CA GLY A 12 -3.15 3.03 -0.62
C GLY A 12 -3.58 3.93 0.52
N GLU A 13 -2.71 4.29 1.39
CA GLU A 13 -2.99 5.38 2.30
C GLU A 13 -2.69 6.71 1.64
N GLN A 14 -3.74 7.40 1.24
CA GLN A 14 -3.64 8.81 0.92
C GLN A 14 -3.72 9.59 2.23
N ALA A 15 -2.68 10.33 2.54
CA ALA A 15 -2.78 11.37 3.53
C ALA A 15 -3.85 12.36 3.06
N ALA A 16 -4.95 12.48 3.81
CA ALA A 16 -5.90 13.56 3.58
C ALA A 16 -5.12 14.88 3.71
N SER A 17 -4.98 15.61 2.61
CA SER A 17 -4.39 16.94 2.69
C SER A 17 -5.43 17.85 3.34
N ASP A 18 -5.06 18.57 4.39
CA ASP A 18 -5.88 19.64 5.00
C ASP A 18 -6.11 20.82 4.05
N ALA A 19 -5.63 20.74 2.81
CA ALA A 19 -5.61 21.82 1.84
C ALA A 19 -6.63 21.65 0.69
N GLY A 20 -7.50 20.64 0.71
CA GLY A 20 -8.48 20.42 -0.37
C GLY A 20 -7.84 20.13 -1.73
N GLU A 21 -6.64 19.56 -1.73
CA GLU A 21 -5.97 19.12 -2.95
C GLU A 21 -6.65 17.87 -3.50
N ASP A 22 -6.88 17.86 -4.82
CA ASP A 22 -7.50 16.75 -5.51
C ASP A 22 -6.66 15.46 -5.36
N VAL A 23 -7.33 14.39 -5.00
CA VAL A 23 -6.74 13.04 -5.01
C VAL A 23 -6.27 12.73 -6.43
N PRO A 24 -4.99 12.35 -6.65
CA PRO A 24 -4.52 12.09 -8.00
C PRO A 24 -5.37 11.01 -8.67
N TYR A 25 -5.85 11.31 -9.86
CA TYR A 25 -6.52 10.32 -10.69
C TYR A 25 -5.48 9.36 -11.26
N VAL A 26 -5.65 8.07 -10.99
CA VAL A 26 -4.85 7.00 -11.60
C VAL A 26 -5.71 6.31 -12.65
N ASP A 27 -5.28 6.34 -13.90
CA ASP A 27 -5.90 5.59 -14.98
C ASP A 27 -5.49 4.11 -14.87
N ALA A 28 -6.41 3.26 -14.44
CA ALA A 28 -6.13 1.83 -14.24
C ALA A 28 -5.85 1.10 -15.57
N ASP A 29 -6.36 1.60 -16.69
CA ASP A 29 -6.14 0.99 -18.01
C ASP A 29 -4.71 1.25 -18.52
N ALA A 30 -4.10 2.36 -18.07
CA ALA A 30 -2.71 2.71 -18.37
C ALA A 30 -1.73 2.27 -17.26
N TRP A 31 -2.24 1.80 -16.12
CA TRP A 31 -1.42 1.42 -14.98
C TRP A 31 -0.87 -0.01 -15.11
N SER A 32 0.31 -0.24 -14.54
CA SER A 32 0.90 -1.58 -14.46
C SER A 32 1.72 -1.77 -13.19
N LEU A 33 1.80 -3.03 -12.74
CA LEU A 33 2.67 -3.49 -11.67
C LEU A 33 3.94 -4.10 -12.27
N ALA A 34 5.10 -3.60 -11.88
CA ALA A 34 6.38 -4.24 -12.17
C ALA A 34 6.83 -5.09 -10.97
N VAL A 35 7.10 -6.37 -11.19
CA VAL A 35 7.69 -7.28 -10.20
C VAL A 35 9.06 -7.70 -10.71
N ARG A 36 10.12 -7.35 -9.98
CA ARG A 36 11.51 -7.60 -10.37
C ARG A 36 12.13 -8.62 -9.43
N GLY A 37 12.41 -9.80 -9.96
CA GLY A 37 13.14 -10.89 -9.33
C GLY A 37 14.23 -11.39 -10.26
N GLU A 38 14.45 -12.72 -10.33
CA GLU A 38 15.28 -13.33 -11.35
C GLU A 38 14.72 -13.11 -12.76
N ARG A 39 13.41 -12.91 -12.85
CA ARG A 39 12.68 -12.49 -14.05
C ARG A 39 11.89 -11.23 -13.73
N GLU A 40 11.73 -10.37 -14.73
CA GLU A 40 10.87 -9.21 -14.63
C GLU A 40 9.48 -9.54 -15.17
N LEU A 41 8.44 -9.26 -14.38
CA LEU A 41 7.05 -9.35 -14.76
C LEU A 41 6.49 -7.94 -14.83
N THR A 42 5.76 -7.63 -15.89
CA THR A 42 4.94 -6.42 -15.99
C THR A 42 3.50 -6.85 -16.19
N LEU A 43 2.64 -6.49 -15.25
CA LEU A 43 1.25 -6.94 -15.19
C LEU A 43 0.33 -5.72 -15.28
N SER A 44 -0.58 -5.74 -16.24
CA SER A 44 -1.68 -4.79 -16.29
C SER A 44 -2.66 -5.04 -15.13
N PHE A 45 -3.55 -4.10 -14.90
CA PHE A 45 -4.60 -4.26 -13.90
C PHE A 45 -5.52 -5.44 -14.24
N ASP A 46 -5.79 -5.69 -15.52
CA ASP A 46 -6.60 -6.82 -15.97
C ASP A 46 -5.87 -8.16 -15.81
N ASP A 47 -4.55 -8.21 -16.03
CA ASP A 47 -3.77 -9.42 -15.75
C ASP A 47 -3.86 -9.82 -14.28
N LEU A 48 -3.86 -8.85 -13.37
CA LEU A 48 -4.04 -9.12 -11.94
C LEU A 48 -5.43 -9.67 -11.62
N LYS A 49 -6.48 -9.13 -12.23
CA LYS A 49 -7.86 -9.61 -12.05
C LYS A 49 -8.12 -11.01 -12.62
N GLN A 50 -7.33 -11.46 -13.59
CA GLN A 50 -7.40 -12.81 -14.15
C GLN A 50 -6.71 -13.87 -13.27
N ARG A 51 -5.93 -13.46 -12.28
CA ARG A 51 -5.27 -14.36 -11.33
C ARG A 51 -6.25 -14.88 -10.27
N PRO A 52 -5.89 -15.97 -9.55
CA PRO A 52 -6.72 -16.45 -8.45
C PRO A 52 -7.07 -15.32 -7.48
N ARG A 53 -8.37 -15.19 -7.16
CA ARG A 53 -8.89 -14.18 -6.25
C ARG A 53 -8.97 -14.72 -4.84
N ALA A 54 -8.50 -13.97 -3.88
CA ALA A 54 -8.64 -14.24 -2.45
C ALA A 54 -9.28 -13.06 -1.73
N GLU A 55 -9.81 -13.31 -0.53
CA GLU A 55 -10.40 -12.30 0.34
C GLU A 55 -9.84 -12.41 1.76
N ALA A 56 -9.69 -11.28 2.42
CA ALA A 56 -9.33 -11.19 3.83
C ALA A 56 -10.10 -10.05 4.51
N THR A 57 -10.57 -10.29 5.73
CA THR A 57 -11.09 -9.21 6.59
C THR A 57 -9.97 -8.78 7.51
N VAL A 58 -9.54 -7.52 7.37
CA VAL A 58 -8.38 -6.99 8.10
C VAL A 58 -8.77 -5.72 8.81
N THR A 59 -8.38 -5.63 10.09
CA THR A 59 -8.44 -4.41 10.89
C THR A 59 -7.09 -3.70 10.75
N MET A 60 -7.14 -2.44 10.36
CA MET A 60 -5.97 -1.58 10.25
C MET A 60 -6.07 -0.47 11.27
N GLU A 61 -4.96 -0.17 11.93
CA GLU A 61 -4.85 0.91 12.90
C GLU A 61 -3.74 1.87 12.46
N CYS A 62 -4.02 3.16 12.52
CA CYS A 62 -2.99 4.16 12.29
C CYS A 62 -1.95 4.10 13.41
N ALA A 63 -0.66 4.11 13.06
CA ALA A 63 0.44 4.18 14.02
C ALA A 63 0.35 5.40 14.96
N GLY A 64 -0.43 6.40 14.60
CA GLY A 64 -0.73 7.59 15.42
C GLY A 64 -1.99 7.47 16.27
N ASN A 65 -2.69 6.34 16.29
CA ASN A 65 -3.86 6.16 17.14
C ASN A 65 -3.46 6.32 18.63
N GLY A 66 -4.23 7.10 19.39
CA GLY A 66 -3.88 7.44 20.79
C GLY A 66 -2.84 8.57 20.94
N ARG A 67 -2.30 9.14 19.87
CA ARG A 67 -1.24 10.16 19.90
C ARG A 67 -1.61 11.40 20.70
N ALA A 68 -2.89 11.78 20.72
CA ALA A 68 -3.37 12.93 21.51
C ALA A 68 -3.15 12.77 23.04
N ARG A 69 -2.86 11.55 23.51
CA ARG A 69 -2.62 11.24 24.92
C ARG A 69 -1.15 11.31 25.34
N LEU A 70 -0.24 11.53 24.38
CA LEU A 70 1.20 11.66 24.67
C LEU A 70 1.50 13.02 25.32
N GLU A 71 2.45 13.04 26.27
CA GLU A 71 2.99 14.25 26.89
C GLU A 71 4.52 14.23 26.80
N PRO A 72 5.15 15.28 26.23
CA PRO A 72 4.52 16.44 25.60
C PRO A 72 3.78 16.04 24.32
N ARG A 73 2.67 16.74 24.01
CA ARG A 73 1.86 16.44 22.83
C ARG A 73 2.64 16.69 21.54
N PRO A 74 2.76 15.71 20.65
CA PRO A 74 3.42 15.90 19.36
C PRO A 74 2.67 16.90 18.46
N VAL A 75 3.42 17.64 17.66
CA VAL A 75 2.86 18.52 16.62
C VAL A 75 2.49 17.67 15.40
N SER A 76 1.34 17.02 15.45
CA SER A 76 0.80 16.18 14.36
C SER A 76 -0.66 15.85 14.60
N GLN A 77 -1.28 15.05 13.73
CA GLN A 77 -2.69 14.64 13.83
C GLN A 77 -3.04 14.10 15.24
N PRO A 78 -3.98 14.73 15.95
CA PRO A 78 -4.26 14.42 17.35
C PRO A 78 -5.30 13.31 17.52
N TRP A 79 -5.06 12.15 16.92
CA TRP A 79 -5.97 11.00 17.03
C TRP A 79 -6.13 10.59 18.49
N LEU A 80 -7.38 10.35 18.92
CA LEU A 80 -7.68 9.71 20.22
C LEU A 80 -7.66 8.18 20.04
N LEU A 81 -8.81 7.55 19.76
CA LEU A 81 -8.93 6.10 19.62
C LEU A 81 -9.73 5.71 18.35
N GLU A 82 -10.00 6.67 17.51
CA GLU A 82 -10.86 6.54 16.33
C GLU A 82 -10.09 6.19 15.03
N ALA A 83 -8.77 6.21 15.07
CA ALA A 83 -7.94 5.95 13.88
C ALA A 83 -7.73 4.45 13.65
N VAL A 84 -8.81 3.69 13.65
CA VAL A 84 -8.85 2.25 13.42
C VAL A 84 -10.08 1.89 12.59
N GLY A 85 -9.95 0.93 11.70
CA GLY A 85 -11.06 0.48 10.86
C GLY A 85 -10.89 -0.94 10.36
N THR A 86 -12.01 -1.64 10.16
CA THR A 86 -12.04 -3.00 9.61
C THR A 86 -12.73 -3.00 8.26
N ALA A 87 -12.12 -3.65 7.28
CA ALA A 87 -12.69 -3.82 5.96
C ALA A 87 -12.44 -5.23 5.41
N ARG A 88 -13.28 -5.64 4.47
CA ARG A 88 -13.06 -6.83 3.66
C ARG A 88 -12.32 -6.42 2.39
N TRP A 89 -11.14 -6.98 2.21
CA TRP A 89 -10.26 -6.75 1.08
C TRP A 89 -10.30 -7.94 0.14
N ALA A 90 -10.28 -7.70 -1.15
CA ALA A 90 -10.19 -8.75 -2.15
C ALA A 90 -9.18 -8.38 -3.24
N GLY A 91 -8.48 -9.40 -3.73
CA GLY A 91 -7.40 -9.21 -4.69
C GLY A 91 -6.74 -10.53 -5.05
N THR A 92 -5.52 -10.47 -5.52
CA THR A 92 -4.70 -11.66 -5.81
C THR A 92 -3.64 -11.87 -4.73
N PRO A 93 -3.37 -13.13 -4.31
CA PRO A 93 -2.26 -13.43 -3.39
C PRO A 93 -0.91 -12.95 -3.94
N LEU A 94 -0.06 -12.40 -3.07
CA LEU A 94 1.26 -11.90 -3.46
C LEU A 94 2.24 -13.04 -3.78
N ARG A 95 2.26 -14.09 -2.95
CA ARG A 95 3.26 -15.18 -3.02
C ARG A 95 3.42 -15.79 -4.41
N PRO A 96 2.36 -16.19 -5.15
CA PRO A 96 2.52 -16.75 -6.49
C PRO A 96 3.22 -15.84 -7.49
N LEU A 97 3.06 -14.53 -7.34
CA LEU A 97 3.75 -13.54 -8.19
C LEU A 97 5.24 -13.48 -7.89
N LEU A 98 5.62 -13.53 -6.61
CA LEU A 98 7.02 -13.57 -6.20
C LEU A 98 7.69 -14.88 -6.65
N GLU A 99 7.01 -16.01 -6.51
CA GLU A 99 7.50 -17.31 -7.00
C GLU A 99 7.66 -17.32 -8.52
N GLU A 100 6.73 -16.72 -9.27
CA GLU A 100 6.82 -16.60 -10.72
C GLU A 100 7.99 -15.70 -11.16
N ALA A 101 8.20 -14.57 -10.47
CA ALA A 101 9.34 -13.69 -10.72
C ALA A 101 10.68 -14.32 -10.33
N GLY A 102 10.67 -15.25 -9.40
CA GLY A 102 11.85 -15.88 -8.81
C GLY A 102 12.50 -14.97 -7.77
N VAL A 103 12.63 -15.50 -6.55
CA VAL A 103 13.38 -14.84 -5.47
C VAL A 103 14.80 -15.36 -5.50
N GLY A 104 15.78 -14.47 -5.80
CA GLY A 104 17.18 -14.86 -5.90
C GLY A 104 17.74 -15.37 -4.57
N GLU A 105 18.67 -16.35 -4.62
CA GLU A 105 19.25 -16.97 -3.43
C GLU A 105 19.94 -15.98 -2.47
N SER A 106 20.41 -14.83 -2.98
CA SER A 106 21.06 -13.80 -2.18
C SER A 106 20.09 -12.71 -1.69
N ALA A 107 18.80 -12.80 -2.04
CA ALA A 107 17.81 -11.83 -1.60
C ALA A 107 17.56 -11.96 -0.10
N VAL A 108 17.52 -10.83 0.60
CA VAL A 108 17.27 -10.75 2.04
C VAL A 108 15.91 -10.17 2.36
N GLU A 109 15.36 -9.35 1.45
CA GLU A 109 14.07 -8.67 1.60
C GLU A 109 13.41 -8.41 0.25
N ILE A 110 12.11 -8.18 0.27
CA ILE A 110 11.33 -7.68 -0.86
C ILE A 110 11.01 -6.21 -0.60
N LEU A 111 11.42 -5.34 -1.52
CA LEU A 111 11.14 -3.91 -1.47
C LEU A 111 9.87 -3.60 -2.27
N PHE A 112 8.92 -2.97 -1.61
CA PHE A 112 7.68 -2.46 -2.22
C PHE A 112 7.82 -0.95 -2.42
N THR A 113 7.56 -0.47 -3.63
CA THR A 113 7.61 0.95 -3.97
C THR A 113 6.24 1.42 -4.44
N GLY A 114 5.69 2.43 -3.76
CA GLY A 114 4.47 3.10 -4.13
C GLY A 114 4.68 4.11 -5.25
N LEU A 115 3.56 4.58 -5.82
CA LEU A 115 3.58 5.69 -6.79
C LEU A 115 3.84 7.04 -6.11
N ASP A 116 3.77 7.07 -4.79
CA ASP A 116 3.89 8.28 -4.00
C ASP A 116 5.30 8.80 -3.95
N ARG A 117 5.36 10.10 -3.91
CA ARG A 117 6.56 10.83 -3.60
C ARG A 117 6.29 11.85 -2.50
N GLY A 118 7.19 11.95 -1.57
CA GLY A 118 7.16 12.96 -0.51
C GLY A 118 8.50 13.69 -0.46
N VAL A 119 8.50 14.83 0.22
CA VAL A 119 9.74 15.57 0.51
C VAL A 119 9.94 15.57 2.01
N GLU A 120 11.07 15.01 2.46
CA GLU A 120 11.49 15.03 3.84
C GLU A 120 12.87 15.68 3.95
N GLY A 121 12.94 16.77 4.72
CA GLY A 121 14.21 17.51 4.89
C GLY A 121 14.86 17.97 3.57
N GLU A 122 14.07 18.44 2.60
CA GLU A 122 14.50 18.89 1.26
C GLU A 122 14.87 17.75 0.28
N ILE A 123 14.72 16.49 0.69
CA ILE A 123 15.02 15.32 -0.16
C ILE A 123 13.69 14.73 -0.65
N GLU A 124 13.56 14.62 -1.98
CA GLU A 124 12.44 13.88 -2.58
C GLU A 124 12.64 12.38 -2.41
N GLN A 125 11.62 11.70 -1.90
CA GLN A 125 11.63 10.26 -1.63
C GLN A 125 10.40 9.58 -2.21
N ASN A 126 10.56 8.35 -2.69
CA ASN A 126 9.46 7.46 -2.96
C ASN A 126 8.96 6.83 -1.64
N TYR A 127 7.66 6.58 -1.56
CA TYR A 127 7.15 5.75 -0.48
C TYR A 127 7.60 4.30 -0.67
N GLN A 128 8.37 3.79 0.26
CA GLN A 128 8.91 2.44 0.19
C GLN A 128 8.78 1.73 1.54
N ARG A 129 8.50 0.44 1.50
CA ARG A 129 8.52 -0.47 2.65
C ARG A 129 9.09 -1.81 2.21
N SER A 130 9.76 -2.50 3.11
CA SER A 130 10.29 -3.84 2.85
C SER A 130 9.72 -4.87 3.83
N LEU A 131 9.69 -6.10 3.39
CA LEU A 131 9.42 -7.29 4.20
C LEU A 131 10.60 -8.26 4.02
N SER A 132 10.93 -9.01 5.07
CA SER A 132 11.82 -10.15 4.91
C SER A 132 11.24 -11.14 3.89
N ILE A 133 12.09 -11.99 3.30
CA ILE A 133 11.63 -13.01 2.35
C ILE A 133 10.59 -13.92 2.99
N GLU A 134 10.80 -14.33 4.24
CA GLU A 134 9.87 -15.19 4.97
C GLU A 134 8.50 -14.53 5.12
N GLU A 135 8.46 -13.25 5.50
CA GLU A 135 7.21 -12.50 5.65
C GLU A 135 6.52 -12.26 4.31
N ALA A 136 7.27 -11.89 3.26
CA ALA A 136 6.71 -11.63 1.94
C ALA A 136 6.12 -12.89 1.28
N LEU A 137 6.61 -14.09 1.64
CA LEU A 137 6.13 -15.38 1.13
C LEU A 137 5.01 -16.00 1.99
N ARG A 138 4.45 -15.28 2.94
CA ARG A 138 3.26 -15.72 3.66
C ARG A 138 2.06 -15.81 2.72
N ASP A 139 1.17 -16.76 2.98
CA ASP A 139 -0.01 -17.02 2.13
C ASP A 139 -1.15 -16.00 2.30
N ASP A 140 -1.11 -15.19 3.36
CA ASP A 140 -2.15 -14.23 3.71
C ASP A 140 -1.90 -12.80 3.18
N LEU A 141 -0.79 -12.57 2.48
CA LEU A 141 -0.52 -11.29 1.84
C LEU A 141 -1.32 -11.14 0.56
N LEU A 142 -1.95 -9.97 0.41
CA LEU A 142 -2.89 -9.73 -0.67
C LEU A 142 -2.54 -8.44 -1.43
N LEU A 143 -2.47 -8.53 -2.74
CA LEU A 143 -2.53 -7.39 -3.64
C LEU A 143 -4.00 -7.07 -3.90
N ALA A 144 -4.57 -6.23 -3.03
CA ALA A 144 -5.99 -5.91 -3.05
C ALA A 144 -6.33 -4.87 -4.13
N TYR A 145 -7.41 -5.10 -4.84
CA TYR A 145 -8.02 -4.18 -5.81
C TYR A 145 -9.51 -3.93 -5.52
N GLU A 146 -10.06 -4.57 -4.48
CA GLU A 146 -11.43 -4.33 -4.00
C GLU A 146 -11.44 -4.13 -2.49
N MET A 147 -12.36 -3.28 -2.02
CA MET A 147 -12.67 -3.04 -0.61
C MET A 147 -14.17 -3.08 -0.41
N ASN A 148 -14.65 -3.91 0.53
CA ASN A 148 -16.07 -4.07 0.87
C ASN A 148 -16.98 -4.40 -0.33
N GLY A 149 -16.44 -5.10 -1.34
CA GLY A 149 -17.19 -5.55 -2.52
C GLY A 149 -17.26 -4.56 -3.67
N GLY A 150 -16.51 -3.46 -3.60
CA GLY A 150 -16.35 -2.48 -4.68
C GLY A 150 -14.88 -2.22 -5.00
N PRO A 151 -14.57 -1.43 -6.04
CA PRO A 151 -13.22 -0.98 -6.32
C PRO A 151 -12.62 -0.25 -5.10
N LEU A 152 -11.31 -0.24 -4.98
CA LEU A 152 -10.64 0.57 -3.96
C LEU A 152 -11.03 2.04 -4.12
N PRO A 153 -11.46 2.72 -3.06
CA PRO A 153 -11.49 4.18 -3.08
C PRO A 153 -10.07 4.73 -3.28
N PRO A 154 -9.89 5.87 -3.94
CA PRO A 154 -8.57 6.49 -4.13
C PRO A 154 -7.79 6.63 -2.83
N GLN A 155 -8.45 7.02 -1.72
CA GLN A 155 -7.86 7.17 -0.38
C GLN A 155 -7.39 5.84 0.22
N HIS A 156 -7.78 4.71 -0.37
CA HIS A 156 -7.42 3.37 0.08
C HIS A 156 -6.52 2.63 -0.92
N GLY A 157 -5.95 3.34 -1.92
CA GLY A 157 -4.90 2.83 -2.77
C GLY A 157 -5.32 2.33 -4.14
N TYR A 158 -6.36 2.94 -4.70
CA TYR A 158 -6.70 2.67 -6.10
C TYR A 158 -5.50 2.85 -7.03
N PRO A 159 -5.25 1.95 -8.00
CA PRO A 159 -6.02 0.74 -8.29
C PRO A 159 -5.59 -0.52 -7.52
N LEU A 160 -4.42 -0.50 -6.86
CA LEU A 160 -3.85 -1.67 -6.19
C LEU A 160 -3.20 -1.31 -4.86
N ARG A 161 -3.46 -2.10 -3.84
CA ARG A 161 -2.89 -1.95 -2.50
C ARG A 161 -2.31 -3.27 -2.00
N LEU A 162 -1.10 -3.22 -1.43
CA LEU A 162 -0.58 -4.33 -0.63
C LEU A 162 -1.26 -4.32 0.75
N VAL A 163 -1.83 -5.46 1.14
CA VAL A 163 -2.39 -5.71 2.48
C VAL A 163 -1.55 -6.79 3.16
N VAL A 164 -1.01 -6.45 4.32
CA VAL A 164 -0.14 -7.32 5.14
C VAL A 164 -0.80 -7.51 6.50
N PRO A 165 -1.61 -8.57 6.69
CA PRO A 165 -2.29 -8.82 7.96
C PRO A 165 -1.30 -9.03 9.11
N GLY A 166 -1.57 -8.37 10.25
CA GLY A 166 -0.74 -8.50 11.46
C GLY A 166 0.49 -7.59 11.50
N TRP A 167 0.55 -6.61 10.61
CA TRP A 167 1.60 -5.57 10.58
C TRP A 167 1.05 -4.22 10.99
#